data_ad6101b4f4e10a6c32604fac6bf622cd
#
_entry.id   ad6101b4f4e10a6c32604fac6bf622cd
#
_cell.length_a   1.000
_cell.length_b   1.000
_cell.length_c   1.000
_cell.angle_alpha   90.00
_cell.angle_beta   90.00
_cell.angle_gamma   90.00
#
_symmetry.space_group_name_H-M   'P 1'
#
loop_
_entity.id
_entity.type
_entity.pdbx_description
1 polymer ?
#
loop_
_entity_poly.entity_id
_entity_poly.type
_entity_poly.pdbx_seq_one_letter_code
_entity_poly.pdbx_strand_id
1 'polypeptide(L)'
;DTPYYTFGNNHYNMQYPILLRQSKTWLPAVFIREHLPQRLSDKISRSGSGLQVDVPPDRSVQTIVLDPGHGGRDPGAVGRTLRAKEKDINLAVARQLKAMLERELGVRVLITRDNDEFMSLGARTRFANDNRADLFVSIHTNSSTGRAGNGIETYYLSTAGTSDSRAVEALENNVVELYEEAGARQQYDALAFILSDLSQTEHLENSNTLATLVHQNMVAGTRGQDRGVRQANFFVLRGAFMPAILIELGFISNEDEEAKLVNPQYQNRLARTIFEGLKRFKYRYDRIRNT
;
A
#
# COMPACT_ATOMS: atom_id res chain seq x y z
N ASP A 1 5.69 -10.61 43.24
CA ASP A 1 6.80 -11.52 42.91
C ASP A 1 6.37 -12.95 43.19
N THR A 2 5.95 -13.64 42.14
CA THR A 2 5.51 -15.05 42.26
C THR A 2 6.39 -15.93 41.36
N PRO A 3 6.77 -17.15 41.78
CA PRO A 3 7.47 -18.10 40.93
C PRO A 3 6.56 -18.84 39.95
N TYR A 4 5.29 -18.48 39.88
CA TYR A 4 4.33 -19.13 38.97
C TYR A 4 4.08 -18.32 37.73
N TYR A 5 3.92 -19.00 36.60
CA TYR A 5 3.46 -18.44 35.33
C TYR A 5 2.37 -19.29 34.70
N THR A 6 1.59 -18.71 33.82
CA THR A 6 0.52 -19.40 33.09
C THR A 6 0.92 -19.57 31.63
N PHE A 7 0.72 -20.76 31.06
CA PHE A 7 0.84 -21.02 29.63
C PHE A 7 -0.35 -21.85 29.16
N GLY A 8 -1.13 -21.30 28.25
CA GLY A 8 -2.46 -21.84 27.97
C GLY A 8 -3.35 -21.79 29.21
N ASN A 9 -3.98 -22.91 29.56
CA ASN A 9 -4.85 -23.04 30.75
C ASN A 9 -4.13 -23.62 31.99
N ASN A 10 -2.82 -23.81 31.92
CA ASN A 10 -2.05 -24.45 32.96
C ASN A 10 -1.12 -23.48 33.71
N HIS A 11 -0.92 -23.76 35.03
CA HIS A 11 0.01 -23.01 35.89
C HIS A 11 1.28 -23.83 36.15
N TYR A 12 2.41 -23.17 36.09
CA TYR A 12 3.72 -23.78 36.22
C TYR A 12 4.57 -23.02 37.22
N ASN A 13 5.41 -23.76 37.95
CA ASN A 13 6.34 -23.20 38.94
C ASN A 13 7.75 -23.10 38.32
N MET A 14 8.30 -21.91 38.27
CA MET A 14 9.66 -21.62 37.80
C MET A 14 10.74 -21.79 38.91
N GLN A 15 10.36 -22.19 40.09
CA GLN A 15 11.17 -22.29 41.32
C GLN A 15 11.58 -20.92 41.91
N TYR A 16 11.86 -19.94 41.09
CA TYR A 16 12.26 -18.58 41.48
C TYR A 16 11.37 -17.53 40.82
N PRO A 17 11.09 -16.42 41.51
CA PRO A 17 10.26 -15.36 40.94
C PRO A 17 10.99 -14.57 39.86
N ILE A 18 10.22 -13.95 38.98
CA ILE A 18 10.70 -12.91 38.07
C ILE A 18 11.05 -11.68 38.91
N LEU A 19 12.23 -11.11 38.67
CA LEU A 19 12.68 -9.90 39.37
C LEU A 19 12.78 -8.72 38.44
N LEU A 20 12.27 -7.58 38.87
CA LEU A 20 12.49 -6.30 38.22
C LEU A 20 13.53 -5.50 38.99
N ARG A 21 14.71 -5.29 38.39
CA ARG A 21 15.81 -4.51 38.99
C ARG A 21 16.36 -3.51 37.98
N GLN A 22 16.48 -2.26 38.37
CA GLN A 22 17.03 -1.19 37.52
C GLN A 22 16.35 -1.12 36.13
N SER A 23 15.01 -1.20 36.10
CA SER A 23 14.19 -1.25 34.88
C SER A 23 14.49 -2.42 33.93
N LYS A 24 15.17 -3.46 34.42
CA LYS A 24 15.43 -4.70 33.67
C LYS A 24 14.69 -5.86 34.31
N THR A 25 14.08 -6.70 33.47
CA THR A 25 13.42 -7.94 33.90
C THR A 25 14.44 -9.08 33.95
N TRP A 26 14.55 -9.72 35.11
CA TRP A 26 15.40 -10.88 35.32
C TRP A 26 14.53 -12.14 35.39
N LEU A 27 14.80 -13.09 34.50
CA LEU A 27 14.10 -14.38 34.45
C LEU A 27 14.93 -15.47 35.11
N PRO A 28 14.31 -16.42 35.84
CA PRO A 28 15.00 -17.58 36.40
C PRO A 28 15.69 -18.39 35.29
N ALA A 29 16.90 -18.86 35.55
CA ALA A 29 17.67 -19.65 34.59
C ALA A 29 16.93 -20.99 34.25
N VAL A 30 16.24 -21.58 35.19
CA VAL A 30 15.42 -22.77 34.97
C VAL A 30 14.27 -22.50 34.00
N PHE A 31 13.63 -21.35 34.10
CA PHE A 31 12.59 -20.96 33.16
C PHE A 31 13.14 -20.88 31.72
N ILE A 32 14.29 -20.25 31.54
CA ILE A 32 14.94 -20.11 30.22
C ILE A 32 15.40 -21.49 29.71
N ARG A 33 16.06 -22.29 30.56
CA ARG A 33 16.70 -23.52 30.09
C ARG A 33 15.78 -24.73 29.99
N GLU A 34 14.71 -24.76 30.76
CA GLU A 34 13.85 -25.94 30.87
C GLU A 34 12.43 -25.65 30.41
N HIS A 35 11.80 -24.64 31.00
CA HIS A 35 10.39 -24.37 30.70
C HIS A 35 10.12 -23.85 29.31
N LEU A 36 10.92 -22.88 28.81
CA LEU A 36 10.73 -22.33 27.48
C LEU A 36 10.90 -23.39 26.37
N PRO A 37 11.97 -24.19 26.31
CA PRO A 37 12.11 -25.23 25.29
C PRO A 37 11.04 -26.31 25.35
N GLN A 38 10.54 -26.65 26.53
CA GLN A 38 9.46 -27.63 26.68
C GLN A 38 8.10 -27.11 26.19
N ARG A 39 7.86 -25.82 26.32
CA ARG A 39 6.56 -25.20 25.97
C ARG A 39 6.52 -24.67 24.53
N LEU A 40 7.66 -24.30 24.00
CA LEU A 40 7.85 -23.74 22.68
C LEU A 40 8.83 -24.61 21.86
N SER A 41 8.68 -25.94 21.93
CA SER A 41 9.60 -26.90 21.30
C SER A 41 9.66 -26.78 19.79
N ASP A 42 8.63 -26.21 19.17
CA ASP A 42 8.56 -25.85 17.75
C ASP A 42 9.35 -24.58 17.38
N LYS A 43 9.68 -23.76 18.37
CA LYS A 43 10.33 -22.44 18.18
C LYS A 43 11.65 -22.27 18.92
N ILE A 44 11.89 -23.10 19.92
CA ILE A 44 13.08 -22.99 20.77
C ILE A 44 13.70 -24.37 20.99
N SER A 45 14.96 -24.52 20.60
CA SER A 45 15.74 -25.74 20.82
C SER A 45 17.00 -25.43 21.62
N ARG A 46 17.58 -26.47 22.24
CA ARG A 46 18.88 -26.36 22.91
C ARG A 46 20.01 -26.54 21.91
N SER A 47 21.00 -25.65 21.97
CA SER A 47 22.23 -25.76 21.18
C SER A 47 23.45 -25.56 22.08
N GLY A 48 24.08 -26.66 22.49
CA GLY A 48 25.19 -26.63 23.43
C GLY A 48 24.76 -26.03 24.77
N SER A 49 25.45 -24.98 25.24
CA SER A 49 25.11 -24.26 26.49
C SER A 49 24.06 -23.16 26.28
N GLY A 50 23.61 -22.92 25.02
CA GLY A 50 22.66 -21.86 24.67
C GLY A 50 21.30 -22.38 24.25
N LEU A 51 20.43 -21.44 23.93
CA LEU A 51 19.16 -21.67 23.22
C LEU A 51 19.27 -21.15 21.82
N GLN A 52 18.82 -21.96 20.89
CA GLN A 52 18.53 -21.51 19.53
C GLN A 52 17.03 -21.21 19.47
N VAL A 53 16.70 -19.97 19.11
CA VAL A 53 15.33 -19.53 18.88
C VAL A 53 15.10 -19.49 17.38
N ASP A 54 14.14 -20.26 16.92
CA ASP A 54 13.69 -20.19 15.53
C ASP A 54 12.74 -19.00 15.42
N VAL A 55 13.32 -17.85 15.07
CA VAL A 55 12.54 -16.63 14.85
C VAL A 55 11.94 -16.72 13.46
N PRO A 56 10.60 -16.77 13.34
CA PRO A 56 9.97 -16.73 12.02
C PRO A 56 10.48 -15.52 11.25
N PRO A 57 10.65 -15.62 9.94
CA PRO A 57 11.02 -14.47 9.13
C PRO A 57 10.01 -13.34 9.35
N ASP A 58 10.52 -12.13 9.57
CA ASP A 58 9.66 -10.96 9.67
C ASP A 58 8.94 -10.75 8.33
N ARG A 59 7.62 -10.95 8.36
CA ARG A 59 6.72 -10.80 7.20
C ARG A 59 5.96 -9.48 7.23
N SER A 60 6.38 -8.55 8.08
CA SER A 60 5.77 -7.24 8.12
C SER A 60 6.05 -6.44 6.85
N VAL A 61 5.20 -5.44 6.59
CA VAL A 61 5.42 -4.51 5.47
C VAL A 61 6.69 -3.71 5.71
N GLN A 62 7.70 -3.92 4.87
CA GLN A 62 9.01 -3.27 4.93
C GLN A 62 9.22 -2.31 3.76
N THR A 63 8.67 -2.63 2.59
CA THR A 63 8.88 -1.86 1.36
C THR A 63 7.55 -1.47 0.72
N ILE A 64 7.34 -0.19 0.50
CA ILE A 64 6.18 0.36 -0.20
C ILE A 64 6.65 1.04 -1.48
N VAL A 65 6.01 0.73 -2.61
CA VAL A 65 6.21 1.47 -3.85
C VAL A 65 5.05 2.44 -4.05
N LEU A 66 5.38 3.72 -4.18
CA LEU A 66 4.46 4.77 -4.61
C LEU A 66 4.66 5.01 -6.10
N ASP A 67 3.57 5.06 -6.84
CA ASP A 67 3.57 5.27 -8.27
C ASP A 67 2.79 6.54 -8.62
N PRO A 68 3.45 7.70 -8.70
CA PRO A 68 2.79 8.90 -9.24
C PRO A 68 2.52 8.71 -10.73
N GLY A 69 1.25 8.59 -11.08
CA GLY A 69 0.81 8.36 -12.46
C GLY A 69 1.34 9.39 -13.44
N HIS A 70 1.42 9.00 -14.72
CA HIS A 70 1.89 9.84 -15.83
C HIS A 70 3.36 10.29 -15.69
N GLY A 71 3.75 11.37 -16.40
CA GLY A 71 5.11 11.93 -16.34
C GLY A 71 5.75 12.12 -17.73
N GLY A 72 6.71 13.03 -17.81
CA GLY A 72 7.40 13.36 -19.07
C GLY A 72 6.44 13.84 -20.15
N ARG A 73 6.42 13.12 -21.27
CA ARG A 73 5.56 13.39 -22.44
C ARG A 73 4.06 13.16 -22.18
N ASP A 74 3.72 12.39 -21.14
CA ASP A 74 2.36 12.13 -20.72
C ASP A 74 1.96 13.09 -19.58
N PRO A 75 1.16 14.12 -19.85
CA PRO A 75 0.75 15.07 -18.82
C PRO A 75 -0.35 14.53 -17.89
N GLY A 76 -0.99 13.40 -18.24
CA GLY A 76 -2.26 13.00 -17.67
C GLY A 76 -3.39 13.99 -18.03
N ALA A 77 -4.42 14.01 -17.24
CA ALA A 77 -5.49 14.99 -17.38
C ALA A 77 -4.98 16.42 -17.12
N VAL A 78 -5.57 17.38 -17.85
CA VAL A 78 -5.22 18.80 -17.73
C VAL A 78 -6.45 19.58 -17.30
N GLY A 79 -6.31 20.27 -16.19
CA GLY A 79 -7.34 21.14 -15.65
C GLY A 79 -7.79 22.22 -16.64
N ARG A 80 -9.02 22.63 -16.52
CA ARG A 80 -9.64 23.54 -17.49
C ARG A 80 -9.44 25.01 -17.17
N THR A 81 -9.33 25.34 -15.90
CA THR A 81 -9.27 26.72 -15.40
C THR A 81 -7.83 27.14 -15.17
N LEU A 82 -7.09 26.41 -14.34
CA LEU A 82 -5.70 26.72 -13.99
C LEU A 82 -4.67 26.02 -14.89
N ARG A 83 -5.14 25.15 -15.80
CA ARG A 83 -4.29 24.35 -16.69
C ARG A 83 -3.31 23.47 -15.92
N ALA A 84 -3.67 23.11 -14.68
CA ALA A 84 -2.90 22.19 -13.85
C ALA A 84 -2.77 20.83 -14.56
N LYS A 85 -1.62 20.21 -14.42
CA LYS A 85 -1.37 18.88 -14.99
C LYS A 85 -1.44 17.82 -13.88
N GLU A 86 -2.13 16.76 -14.16
CA GLU A 86 -2.28 15.62 -13.24
C GLU A 86 -0.92 15.08 -12.78
N LYS A 87 0.03 14.88 -13.68
CA LYS A 87 1.37 14.38 -13.38
C LYS A 87 2.09 15.16 -12.28
N ASP A 88 1.88 16.48 -12.22
CA ASP A 88 2.54 17.36 -11.26
C ASP A 88 1.91 17.21 -9.86
N ILE A 89 0.58 17.11 -9.80
CA ILE A 89 -0.19 16.89 -8.58
C ILE A 89 0.16 15.53 -7.98
N ASN A 90 0.14 14.48 -8.80
CA ASN A 90 0.42 13.11 -8.39
C ASN A 90 1.83 13.01 -7.78
N LEU A 91 2.83 13.61 -8.44
CA LEU A 91 4.21 13.64 -7.94
C LEU A 91 4.34 14.42 -6.62
N ALA A 92 3.69 15.56 -6.51
CA ALA A 92 3.74 16.39 -5.30
C ALA A 92 3.15 15.65 -4.09
N VAL A 93 2.02 14.96 -4.26
CA VAL A 93 1.39 14.16 -3.19
C VAL A 93 2.26 12.94 -2.84
N ALA A 94 2.78 12.23 -3.85
CA ALA A 94 3.63 11.05 -3.64
C ALA A 94 4.90 11.38 -2.85
N ARG A 95 5.58 12.49 -3.15
CA ARG A 95 6.77 12.94 -2.41
C ARG A 95 6.48 13.26 -0.95
N GLN A 96 5.37 13.93 -0.68
CA GLN A 96 4.96 14.22 0.69
C GLN A 96 4.60 12.95 1.46
N LEU A 97 3.88 12.02 0.81
CA LEU A 97 3.53 10.73 1.40
C LEU A 97 4.77 9.87 1.70
N LYS A 98 5.74 9.82 0.76
CA LYS A 98 7.02 9.14 0.96
C LYS A 98 7.71 9.63 2.24
N ALA A 99 7.89 10.93 2.38
CA ALA A 99 8.55 11.51 3.55
C ALA A 99 7.84 11.17 4.88
N MET A 100 6.49 11.08 4.86
CA MET A 100 5.71 10.70 6.05
C MET A 100 5.91 9.21 6.38
N LEU A 101 5.82 8.33 5.39
CA LEU A 101 5.97 6.88 5.57
C LEU A 101 7.36 6.51 6.11
N GLU A 102 8.41 7.07 5.52
CA GLU A 102 9.79 6.82 5.95
C GLU A 102 10.03 7.32 7.37
N ARG A 103 9.59 8.55 7.70
CA ARG A 103 9.81 9.17 9.00
C ARG A 103 9.00 8.51 10.12
N GLU A 104 7.73 8.18 9.87
CA GLU A 104 6.79 7.80 10.94
C GLU A 104 6.58 6.28 11.05
N LEU A 105 6.81 5.51 9.99
CA LEU A 105 6.69 4.05 10.02
C LEU A 105 8.04 3.32 9.89
N GLY A 106 9.11 4.04 9.51
CA GLY A 106 10.43 3.43 9.32
C GLY A 106 10.49 2.43 8.16
N VAL A 107 9.54 2.47 7.23
CA VAL A 107 9.50 1.60 6.06
C VAL A 107 10.35 2.17 4.92
N ARG A 108 10.92 1.31 4.09
CA ARG A 108 11.56 1.71 2.84
C ARG A 108 10.51 2.14 1.84
N VAL A 109 10.60 3.36 1.30
CA VAL A 109 9.68 3.84 0.28
C VAL A 109 10.42 4.12 -1.02
N LEU A 110 10.03 3.41 -2.05
CA LEU A 110 10.47 3.64 -3.42
C LEU A 110 9.38 4.38 -4.18
N ILE A 111 9.79 5.15 -5.16
CA ILE A 111 8.88 5.89 -6.02
C ILE A 111 9.24 5.58 -7.48
N THR A 112 8.26 5.28 -8.32
CA THR A 112 8.50 4.87 -9.71
C THR A 112 9.17 5.96 -10.53
N ARG A 113 8.85 7.22 -10.27
CA ARG A 113 9.54 8.40 -10.79
C ARG A 113 9.62 9.51 -9.74
N ASP A 114 10.77 10.10 -9.58
CA ASP A 114 10.99 11.22 -8.65
C ASP A 114 11.21 12.56 -9.38
N ASN A 115 10.97 12.60 -10.67
CA ASN A 115 11.03 13.78 -11.51
C ASN A 115 9.96 13.69 -12.63
N ASP A 116 10.01 14.63 -13.59
CA ASP A 116 9.10 14.65 -14.73
C ASP A 116 9.58 13.71 -15.85
N GLU A 117 9.59 12.40 -15.59
CA GLU A 117 9.96 11.35 -16.54
C GLU A 117 8.77 10.46 -16.86
N PHE A 118 8.74 9.95 -18.09
CA PHE A 118 7.76 8.96 -18.52
C PHE A 118 8.24 7.54 -18.17
N MET A 119 7.35 6.77 -17.57
CA MET A 119 7.55 5.34 -17.35
C MET A 119 6.31 4.59 -17.86
N SER A 120 6.51 3.55 -18.69
CA SER A 120 5.42 2.71 -19.19
C SER A 120 4.69 1.98 -18.06
N LEU A 121 3.39 1.69 -18.26
CA LEU A 121 2.56 1.07 -17.20
C LEU A 121 3.15 -0.25 -16.70
N GLY A 122 3.60 -1.12 -17.62
CA GLY A 122 4.23 -2.39 -17.24
C GLY A 122 5.59 -2.23 -16.55
N ALA A 123 6.33 -1.14 -16.82
CA ALA A 123 7.60 -0.88 -16.12
C ALA A 123 7.38 -0.50 -14.66
N ARG A 124 6.28 0.19 -14.34
CA ARG A 124 5.90 0.57 -12.96
C ARG A 124 5.68 -0.66 -12.09
N THR A 125 4.89 -1.60 -12.58
CA THR A 125 4.62 -2.86 -11.85
C THR A 125 5.87 -3.74 -11.76
N ARG A 126 6.64 -3.86 -12.86
CA ARG A 126 7.94 -4.57 -12.80
C ARG A 126 8.88 -3.96 -11.78
N PHE A 127 8.97 -2.63 -11.71
CA PHE A 127 9.78 -1.94 -10.69
C PHE A 127 9.39 -2.36 -9.27
N ALA A 128 8.09 -2.45 -8.98
CA ALA A 128 7.62 -2.89 -7.66
C ALA A 128 7.98 -4.37 -7.40
N ASN A 129 7.77 -5.25 -8.36
CA ASN A 129 8.09 -6.67 -8.25
C ASN A 129 9.59 -6.92 -8.06
N ASP A 130 10.44 -6.27 -8.85
CA ASP A 130 11.91 -6.41 -8.81
C ASP A 130 12.48 -5.93 -7.47
N ASN A 131 11.85 -4.94 -6.86
CA ASN A 131 12.20 -4.43 -5.54
C ASN A 131 11.53 -5.19 -4.38
N ARG A 132 10.78 -6.27 -4.67
CA ARG A 132 10.04 -7.07 -3.68
C ARG A 132 9.19 -6.20 -2.76
N ALA A 133 8.43 -5.29 -3.36
CA ALA A 133 7.55 -4.41 -2.61
C ALA A 133 6.45 -5.21 -1.90
N ASP A 134 6.13 -4.80 -0.69
CA ASP A 134 5.01 -5.38 0.07
C ASP A 134 3.68 -4.72 -0.26
N LEU A 135 3.71 -3.48 -0.74
CA LEU A 135 2.54 -2.71 -1.19
C LEU A 135 2.88 -1.88 -2.43
N PHE A 136 1.92 -1.78 -3.35
CA PHE A 136 1.98 -0.89 -4.50
C PHE A 136 0.80 0.09 -4.47
N VAL A 137 1.08 1.39 -4.53
CA VAL A 137 0.08 2.47 -4.44
C VAL A 137 0.26 3.43 -5.60
N SER A 138 -0.59 3.31 -6.61
CA SER A 138 -0.67 4.25 -7.72
C SER A 138 -1.53 5.46 -7.35
N ILE A 139 -1.07 6.66 -7.70
CA ILE A 139 -1.68 7.94 -7.33
C ILE A 139 -2.01 8.71 -8.60
N HIS A 140 -3.28 9.01 -8.79
CA HIS A 140 -3.87 9.66 -9.94
C HIS A 140 -4.82 10.80 -9.55
N THR A 141 -5.23 11.57 -10.52
CA THR A 141 -6.18 12.67 -10.39
C THR A 141 -7.19 12.62 -11.52
N ASN A 142 -8.39 12.18 -11.21
CA ASN A 142 -9.46 11.88 -12.15
C ASN A 142 -9.86 13.07 -13.05
N SER A 143 -10.46 12.73 -14.15
CA SER A 143 -11.08 13.70 -15.07
C SER A 143 -12.38 13.15 -15.63
N SER A 144 -13.33 14.03 -15.88
CA SER A 144 -14.59 13.69 -16.54
C SER A 144 -14.89 14.65 -17.69
N THR A 145 -15.66 14.19 -18.67
CA THR A 145 -16.12 15.03 -19.79
C THR A 145 -17.01 16.19 -19.31
N GLY A 146 -17.76 15.98 -18.23
CA GLY A 146 -18.54 17.01 -17.54
C GLY A 146 -17.71 17.80 -16.52
N ARG A 147 -18.24 18.95 -16.08
CA ARG A 147 -17.62 19.78 -15.02
C ARG A 147 -18.10 19.41 -13.62
N ALA A 148 -19.12 18.56 -13.53
CA ALA A 148 -19.78 18.21 -12.25
C ALA A 148 -19.08 17.06 -11.50
N GLY A 149 -18.15 16.34 -12.13
CA GLY A 149 -17.39 15.28 -11.47
C GLY A 149 -16.62 15.86 -10.31
N ASN A 150 -16.75 15.26 -9.12
CA ASN A 150 -16.01 15.63 -7.92
C ASN A 150 -15.92 14.43 -6.98
N GLY A 151 -14.97 14.49 -6.04
CA GLY A 151 -14.83 13.47 -4.98
C GLY A 151 -13.69 12.50 -5.21
N ILE A 152 -13.56 11.58 -4.28
CA ILE A 152 -12.45 10.63 -4.17
C ILE A 152 -12.94 9.23 -4.55
N GLU A 153 -12.13 8.52 -5.32
CA GLU A 153 -12.32 7.11 -5.65
C GLU A 153 -11.05 6.34 -5.31
N THR A 154 -11.20 5.07 -4.96
CA THR A 154 -10.06 4.18 -4.77
C THR A 154 -10.37 2.85 -5.45
N TYR A 155 -9.41 2.36 -6.19
CA TYR A 155 -9.58 1.18 -7.03
C TYR A 155 -8.63 0.07 -6.63
N TYR A 156 -9.08 -1.17 -6.80
CA TYR A 156 -8.23 -2.35 -6.84
C TYR A 156 -8.54 -3.16 -8.10
N LEU A 157 -7.61 -4.04 -8.47
CA LEU A 157 -7.68 -4.76 -9.75
C LEU A 157 -8.82 -5.78 -9.75
N SER A 158 -9.75 -5.66 -10.66
CA SER A 158 -10.77 -6.66 -11.02
C SER A 158 -11.50 -6.19 -12.27
N THR A 159 -12.49 -6.94 -12.73
CA THR A 159 -13.36 -6.51 -13.82
C THR A 159 -14.18 -5.28 -13.40
N ALA A 160 -14.20 -4.24 -14.21
CA ALA A 160 -14.96 -3.02 -13.92
C ALA A 160 -16.46 -3.30 -13.85
N GLY A 161 -17.07 -3.01 -12.68
CA GLY A 161 -18.46 -3.31 -12.40
C GLY A 161 -19.45 -2.25 -12.92
N THR A 162 -19.01 -1.00 -13.12
CA THR A 162 -19.88 0.13 -13.47
C THR A 162 -19.41 0.85 -14.74
N SER A 163 -20.31 1.64 -15.36
CA SER A 163 -19.96 2.49 -16.50
C SER A 163 -18.89 3.51 -16.14
N ASP A 164 -18.98 4.10 -14.94
CA ASP A 164 -18.01 5.08 -14.47
C ASP A 164 -16.63 4.45 -14.28
N SER A 165 -16.56 3.25 -13.67
CA SER A 165 -15.29 2.52 -13.51
C SER A 165 -14.66 2.16 -14.85
N ARG A 166 -15.47 1.79 -15.85
CA ARG A 166 -14.98 1.54 -17.22
C ARG A 166 -14.47 2.79 -17.91
N ALA A 167 -15.09 3.94 -17.65
CA ALA A 167 -14.63 5.20 -18.21
C ALA A 167 -13.26 5.63 -17.67
N VAL A 168 -13.05 5.49 -16.35
CA VAL A 168 -11.75 5.75 -15.72
C VAL A 168 -10.71 4.72 -16.19
N GLU A 169 -11.06 3.43 -16.22
CA GLU A 169 -10.20 2.38 -16.76
C GLU A 169 -9.74 2.68 -18.18
N ALA A 170 -10.66 3.09 -19.05
CA ALA A 170 -10.34 3.42 -20.44
C ALA A 170 -9.42 4.64 -20.54
N LEU A 171 -9.63 5.65 -19.68
CA LEU A 171 -8.80 6.85 -19.63
C LEU A 171 -7.35 6.50 -19.26
N GLU A 172 -7.17 5.79 -18.17
CA GLU A 172 -5.85 5.43 -17.65
C GLU A 172 -5.11 4.41 -18.54
N ASN A 173 -5.83 3.41 -19.06
CA ASN A 173 -5.23 2.42 -19.96
C ASN A 173 -4.89 2.99 -21.35
N ASN A 174 -5.49 4.12 -21.75
CA ASN A 174 -5.23 4.76 -23.05
C ASN A 174 -3.80 5.30 -23.18
N VAL A 175 -3.09 5.46 -22.08
CA VAL A 175 -1.66 5.82 -22.04
C VAL A 175 -0.83 4.89 -22.93
N VAL A 176 -1.19 3.59 -22.98
CA VAL A 176 -0.51 2.61 -23.82
C VAL A 176 -0.60 2.96 -25.29
N GLU A 177 -1.77 3.37 -25.77
CA GLU A 177 -1.99 3.74 -27.17
C GLU A 177 -1.31 5.07 -27.54
N LEU A 178 -1.27 6.01 -26.61
CA LEU A 178 -0.79 7.36 -26.86
C LEU A 178 0.72 7.53 -26.70
N TYR A 179 1.32 6.78 -25.77
CA TYR A 179 2.67 7.07 -25.29
C TYR A 179 3.60 5.85 -25.23
N GLU A 180 3.12 4.62 -25.40
CA GLU A 180 3.96 3.44 -25.45
C GLU A 180 4.24 2.99 -26.90
N GLU A 181 5.10 1.98 -27.07
CA GLU A 181 5.47 1.49 -28.40
C GLU A 181 4.31 0.75 -29.07
N ALA A 182 4.29 0.76 -30.39
CA ALA A 182 3.28 0.02 -31.16
C ALA A 182 3.28 -1.47 -30.80
N GLY A 183 2.10 -2.00 -30.49
CA GLY A 183 1.94 -3.39 -30.04
C GLY A 183 2.06 -3.62 -28.52
N ALA A 184 2.36 -2.61 -27.74
CA ALA A 184 2.42 -2.74 -26.27
C ALA A 184 1.10 -3.27 -25.68
N ARG A 185 -0.04 -2.82 -26.20
CA ARG A 185 -1.36 -3.28 -25.74
C ARG A 185 -1.54 -4.80 -25.85
N GLN A 186 -1.09 -5.41 -26.94
CA GLN A 186 -1.18 -6.86 -27.11
C GLN A 186 -0.35 -7.63 -26.07
N GLN A 187 0.77 -7.03 -25.63
CA GLN A 187 1.57 -7.62 -24.53
C GLN A 187 0.84 -7.56 -23.20
N TYR A 188 0.15 -6.44 -22.90
CA TYR A 188 -0.69 -6.34 -21.70
C TYR A 188 -1.84 -7.34 -21.72
N ASP A 189 -2.48 -7.55 -22.85
CA ASP A 189 -3.59 -8.49 -22.98
C ASP A 189 -3.12 -9.96 -22.89
N ALA A 190 -1.98 -10.31 -23.46
CA ALA A 190 -1.41 -11.67 -23.41
C ALA A 190 -0.88 -12.03 -22.01
N LEU A 191 -0.15 -11.13 -21.36
CA LEU A 191 0.35 -11.31 -19.98
C LEU A 191 -0.78 -11.38 -18.95
N ALA A 192 -1.84 -10.64 -19.17
CA ALA A 192 -3.00 -10.62 -18.27
C ALA A 192 -3.63 -11.99 -18.10
N PHE A 193 -3.70 -12.80 -19.16
CA PHE A 193 -4.33 -14.12 -19.11
C PHE A 193 -3.51 -15.14 -18.31
N ILE A 194 -2.19 -15.07 -18.36
CA ILE A 194 -1.31 -16.09 -17.77
C ILE A 194 -0.96 -15.80 -16.31
N LEU A 195 -0.79 -14.54 -15.94
CA LEU A 195 -0.33 -14.14 -14.61
C LEU A 195 -1.47 -13.73 -13.66
N SER A 196 -2.63 -13.36 -14.21
CA SER A 196 -3.73 -12.82 -13.42
C SER A 196 -4.48 -13.86 -12.60
N ASP A 197 -4.47 -15.11 -13.01
CA ASP A 197 -5.35 -16.12 -12.42
C ASP A 197 -4.84 -16.69 -11.08
N LEU A 198 -3.53 -16.81 -10.89
CA LEU A 198 -2.96 -17.45 -9.70
C LEU A 198 -2.50 -16.46 -8.61
N SER A 199 -1.79 -15.39 -8.95
CA SER A 199 -1.25 -14.47 -7.95
C SER A 199 -2.25 -13.36 -7.55
N GLN A 200 -3.18 -13.01 -8.43
CA GLN A 200 -4.17 -11.97 -8.16
C GLN A 200 -5.21 -12.38 -7.12
N THR A 201 -5.60 -13.65 -7.10
CA THR A 201 -6.58 -14.16 -6.13
C THR A 201 -6.05 -14.05 -4.70
N GLU A 202 -4.75 -14.32 -4.48
CA GLU A 202 -4.12 -14.22 -3.16
C GLU A 202 -4.06 -12.78 -2.64
N HIS A 203 -3.86 -11.80 -3.54
CA HIS A 203 -3.72 -10.40 -3.13
C HIS A 203 -5.01 -9.58 -3.25
N LEU A 204 -6.07 -10.13 -3.87
CA LEU A 204 -7.31 -9.42 -4.13
C LEU A 204 -7.99 -8.94 -2.84
N GLU A 205 -8.14 -9.82 -1.86
CA GLU A 205 -8.76 -9.51 -0.57
C GLU A 205 -7.95 -8.47 0.20
N ASN A 206 -6.62 -8.59 0.17
CA ASN A 206 -5.72 -7.64 0.80
C ASN A 206 -5.76 -6.28 0.09
N SER A 207 -5.83 -6.26 -1.24
CA SER A 207 -5.98 -5.04 -2.03
C SER A 207 -7.30 -4.33 -1.75
N ASN A 208 -8.41 -5.07 -1.64
CA ASN A 208 -9.70 -4.51 -1.24
C ASN A 208 -9.65 -3.92 0.19
N THR A 209 -9.03 -4.63 1.13
CA THR A 209 -8.86 -4.15 2.51
C THR A 209 -8.00 -2.87 2.54
N LEU A 210 -6.91 -2.85 1.78
CA LEU A 210 -6.03 -1.69 1.63
C LEU A 210 -6.78 -0.49 1.04
N ALA A 211 -7.48 -0.71 -0.09
CA ALA A 211 -8.30 0.31 -0.74
C ALA A 211 -9.34 0.88 0.22
N THR A 212 -10.04 0.02 0.95
CA THR A 212 -11.09 0.43 1.91
C THR A 212 -10.53 1.30 3.03
N LEU A 213 -9.41 0.90 3.64
CA LEU A 213 -8.81 1.66 4.74
C LEU A 213 -8.25 3.01 4.28
N VAL A 214 -7.61 3.04 3.11
CA VAL A 214 -7.10 4.29 2.52
C VAL A 214 -8.28 5.21 2.17
N HIS A 215 -9.26 4.71 1.44
CA HIS A 215 -10.43 5.47 1.01
C HIS A 215 -11.18 6.11 2.18
N GLN A 216 -11.52 5.33 3.20
CA GLN A 216 -12.22 5.82 4.40
C GLN A 216 -11.47 6.96 5.09
N ASN A 217 -10.14 6.84 5.23
CA ASN A 217 -9.34 7.89 5.83
C ASN A 217 -9.26 9.15 4.95
N MET A 218 -9.18 8.99 3.63
CA MET A 218 -9.18 10.12 2.69
C MET A 218 -10.50 10.89 2.75
N VAL A 219 -11.63 10.22 2.66
CA VAL A 219 -12.96 10.86 2.75
C VAL A 219 -13.15 11.58 4.08
N ALA A 220 -12.83 10.91 5.19
CA ALA A 220 -12.98 11.48 6.52
C ALA A 220 -12.08 12.72 6.74
N GLY A 221 -10.83 12.67 6.29
CA GLY A 221 -9.86 13.73 6.55
C GLY A 221 -9.92 14.92 5.59
N THR A 222 -10.37 14.71 4.35
CA THR A 222 -10.52 15.77 3.35
C THR A 222 -11.93 16.37 3.33
N ARG A 223 -12.93 15.62 3.82
CA ARG A 223 -14.36 15.90 3.64
C ARG A 223 -14.76 15.98 2.16
N GLY A 224 -14.00 15.27 1.30
CA GLY A 224 -14.34 15.12 -0.12
C GLY A 224 -15.58 14.25 -0.29
N GLN A 225 -16.24 14.38 -1.43
CA GLN A 225 -17.37 13.50 -1.78
C GLN A 225 -16.87 12.06 -1.84
N ASP A 226 -17.55 11.16 -1.13
CA ASP A 226 -17.31 9.73 -1.16
C ASP A 226 -17.90 9.15 -2.44
N ARG A 227 -17.04 8.62 -3.33
CA ARG A 227 -17.45 7.91 -4.54
C ARG A 227 -17.20 6.41 -4.44
N GLY A 228 -16.65 5.96 -3.32
CA GLY A 228 -16.50 4.56 -2.94
C GLY A 228 -15.20 3.90 -3.40
N VAL A 229 -15.02 2.69 -2.88
CA VAL A 229 -14.03 1.73 -3.35
C VAL A 229 -14.62 0.97 -4.53
N ARG A 230 -13.88 0.88 -5.61
CA ARG A 230 -14.34 0.33 -6.89
C ARG A 230 -13.34 -0.68 -7.47
N GLN A 231 -13.77 -1.33 -8.52
CA GLN A 231 -12.98 -2.30 -9.27
C GLN A 231 -12.80 -1.82 -10.70
N ALA A 232 -11.60 -1.98 -11.22
CA ALA A 232 -11.29 -1.73 -12.61
C ALA A 232 -10.06 -2.52 -13.05
N ASN A 233 -9.94 -2.76 -14.36
CA ASN A 233 -8.88 -3.60 -14.92
C ASN A 233 -7.72 -2.71 -15.42
N PHE A 234 -7.13 -1.95 -14.52
CA PHE A 234 -6.00 -1.08 -14.83
C PHE A 234 -4.75 -1.85 -15.19
N PHE A 235 -4.14 -1.50 -16.31
CA PHE A 235 -2.88 -2.12 -16.75
C PHE A 235 -1.74 -1.91 -15.76
N VAL A 236 -1.70 -0.78 -15.08
CA VAL A 236 -0.69 -0.45 -14.08
C VAL A 236 -0.78 -1.33 -12.82
N LEU A 237 -1.91 -1.98 -12.57
CA LEU A 237 -2.07 -2.92 -11.45
C LEU A 237 -1.90 -4.38 -11.85
N ARG A 238 -1.93 -4.66 -13.18
CA ARG A 238 -1.78 -6.04 -13.67
C ARG A 238 -0.38 -6.56 -13.41
N GLY A 239 -0.28 -7.79 -12.94
CA GLY A 239 1.00 -8.45 -12.67
C GLY A 239 1.71 -7.95 -11.40
N ALA A 240 1.05 -7.21 -10.54
CA ALA A 240 1.57 -6.89 -9.21
C ALA A 240 1.55 -8.15 -8.32
N PHE A 241 2.69 -8.47 -7.71
CA PHE A 241 2.87 -9.63 -6.81
C PHE A 241 2.69 -9.25 -5.33
N MET A 242 1.95 -8.17 -5.08
CA MET A 242 1.63 -7.65 -3.75
C MET A 242 0.26 -6.98 -3.78
N PRO A 243 -0.35 -6.66 -2.61
CA PRO A 243 -1.54 -5.81 -2.55
C PRO A 243 -1.30 -4.48 -3.27
N ALA A 244 -2.19 -4.16 -4.22
CA ALA A 244 -2.03 -3.04 -5.14
C ALA A 244 -3.34 -2.26 -5.29
N ILE A 245 -3.25 -0.93 -5.22
CA ILE A 245 -4.38 -0.01 -5.37
C ILE A 245 -4.03 1.18 -6.27
N LEU A 246 -5.07 1.79 -6.85
CA LEU A 246 -5.00 3.08 -7.53
C LEU A 246 -5.95 4.05 -6.83
N ILE A 247 -5.45 5.23 -6.54
CA ILE A 247 -6.18 6.30 -5.85
C ILE A 247 -6.43 7.44 -6.80
N GLU A 248 -7.68 7.88 -6.90
CA GLU A 248 -8.10 9.11 -7.55
C GLU A 248 -8.32 10.20 -6.50
N LEU A 249 -7.43 11.17 -6.47
CA LEU A 249 -7.37 12.21 -5.44
C LEU A 249 -8.54 13.21 -5.49
N GLY A 250 -9.19 13.33 -6.64
CA GLY A 250 -10.25 14.28 -6.96
C GLY A 250 -10.35 14.46 -8.47
N PHE A 251 -11.18 15.36 -8.94
CA PHE A 251 -11.41 15.59 -10.37
C PHE A 251 -10.78 16.91 -10.84
N ILE A 252 -9.67 16.83 -11.57
CA ILE A 252 -8.97 18.02 -12.11
C ILE A 252 -9.82 18.78 -13.16
N SER A 253 -10.82 18.13 -13.74
CA SER A 253 -11.78 18.75 -14.66
C SER A 253 -12.82 19.63 -13.97
N ASN A 254 -12.95 19.56 -12.66
CA ASN A 254 -13.82 20.39 -11.83
C ASN A 254 -13.04 21.60 -11.31
N GLU A 255 -13.57 22.80 -11.47
CA GLU A 255 -12.87 24.04 -11.14
C GLU A 255 -12.53 24.17 -9.64
N ASP A 256 -13.47 23.83 -8.76
CA ASP A 256 -13.26 23.90 -7.32
C ASP A 256 -12.26 22.87 -6.83
N GLU A 257 -12.27 21.66 -7.43
CA GLU A 257 -11.31 20.62 -7.10
C GLU A 257 -9.94 20.89 -7.71
N GLU A 258 -9.85 21.41 -8.92
CA GLU A 258 -8.59 21.85 -9.53
C GLU A 258 -7.89 22.87 -8.61
N ALA A 259 -8.63 23.86 -8.13
CA ALA A 259 -8.10 24.87 -7.21
C ALA A 259 -7.60 24.27 -5.88
N LYS A 260 -8.27 23.25 -5.36
CA LYS A 260 -7.80 22.51 -4.16
C LYS A 260 -6.59 21.67 -4.46
N LEU A 261 -6.60 20.90 -5.55
CA LEU A 261 -5.56 19.94 -5.92
C LEU A 261 -4.20 20.61 -6.17
N VAL A 262 -4.16 21.84 -6.68
CA VAL A 262 -2.91 22.61 -6.82
C VAL A 262 -2.44 23.26 -5.52
N ASN A 263 -3.25 23.27 -4.46
CA ASN A 263 -2.91 23.89 -3.19
C ASN A 263 -2.01 22.97 -2.35
N PRO A 264 -0.78 23.40 -1.98
CA PRO A 264 0.17 22.55 -1.25
C PRO A 264 -0.34 22.07 0.12
N GLN A 265 -1.16 22.87 0.80
CA GLN A 265 -1.75 22.47 2.09
C GLN A 265 -2.78 21.35 1.91
N TYR A 266 -3.55 21.40 0.80
CA TYR A 266 -4.50 20.33 0.48
C TYR A 266 -3.77 19.05 0.03
N GLN A 267 -2.71 19.17 -0.77
CA GLN A 267 -1.84 18.05 -1.13
C GLN A 267 -1.24 17.39 0.11
N ASN A 268 -0.79 18.17 1.08
CA ASN A 268 -0.30 17.66 2.37
C ASN A 268 -1.40 16.92 3.14
N ARG A 269 -2.62 17.44 3.13
CA ARG A 269 -3.79 16.78 3.75
C ARG A 269 -4.10 15.46 3.06
N LEU A 270 -4.09 15.41 1.73
CA LEU A 270 -4.25 14.17 0.96
C LEU A 270 -3.19 13.15 1.34
N ALA A 271 -1.91 13.54 1.30
CA ALA A 271 -0.80 12.67 1.69
C ALA A 271 -0.95 12.14 3.13
N ARG A 272 -1.36 12.99 4.08
CA ARG A 272 -1.60 12.60 5.48
C ARG A 272 -2.74 11.61 5.61
N THR A 273 -3.83 11.78 4.89
CA THR A 273 -4.97 10.86 4.96
C THR A 273 -4.66 9.50 4.33
N ILE A 274 -3.91 9.48 3.22
CA ILE A 274 -3.40 8.25 2.63
C ILE A 274 -2.46 7.55 3.61
N PHE A 275 -1.53 8.29 4.23
CA PHE A 275 -0.63 7.78 5.25
C PHE A 275 -1.37 7.08 6.40
N GLU A 276 -2.42 7.69 6.95
CA GLU A 276 -3.19 7.08 8.04
C GLU A 276 -3.89 5.78 7.61
N GLY A 277 -4.37 5.72 6.37
CA GLY A 277 -4.94 4.50 5.79
C GLY A 277 -3.90 3.38 5.65
N LEU A 278 -2.73 3.70 5.08
CA LEU A 278 -1.61 2.76 4.92
C LEU A 278 -1.08 2.27 6.27
N LYS A 279 -0.97 3.15 7.25
CA LYS A 279 -0.57 2.82 8.62
C LYS A 279 -1.53 1.81 9.27
N ARG A 280 -2.85 2.05 9.16
CA ARG A 280 -3.87 1.12 9.67
C ARG A 280 -3.80 -0.23 8.98
N PHE A 281 -3.62 -0.23 7.65
CA PHE A 281 -3.45 -1.46 6.90
C PHE A 281 -2.19 -2.22 7.35
N LYS A 282 -1.03 -1.54 7.40
CA LYS A 282 0.23 -2.15 7.84
C LYS A 282 0.08 -2.84 9.19
N TYR A 283 -0.43 -2.16 10.21
CA TYR A 283 -0.57 -2.77 11.54
C TYR A 283 -1.51 -3.97 11.57
N ARG A 284 -2.59 -3.95 10.80
CA ARG A 284 -3.50 -5.09 10.67
C ARG A 284 -2.84 -6.24 9.92
N TYR A 285 -2.21 -5.95 8.81
CA TYR A 285 -1.61 -6.92 7.91
C TYR A 285 -0.41 -7.61 8.55
N ASP A 286 0.48 -6.84 9.19
CA ASP A 286 1.64 -7.34 9.91
C ASP A 286 1.23 -8.30 11.04
N ARG A 287 0.17 -7.94 11.78
CA ARG A 287 -0.33 -8.81 12.85
C ARG A 287 -0.81 -10.16 12.32
N ILE A 288 -1.49 -10.19 11.17
CA ILE A 288 -2.01 -11.43 10.58
C ILE A 288 -0.87 -12.30 10.04
N ARG A 289 0.16 -11.71 9.43
CA ARG A 289 1.26 -12.45 8.80
C ARG A 289 2.32 -12.96 9.79
N ASN A 290 2.39 -12.37 10.97
CA ASN A 290 3.36 -12.73 12.02
C ASN A 290 2.73 -13.53 13.17
N THR A 291 1.46 -13.93 13.07
CA THR A 291 0.81 -14.92 13.95
C THR A 291 0.83 -16.30 13.31
#